data_bcc69566f236c818c07aec791e41240a
#
_entry.id   bcc69566f236c818c07aec791e41240a
#
_cell.length_a   1.000
_cell.length_b   1.000
_cell.length_c   1.000
_cell.angle_alpha   90.00
_cell.angle_beta   90.00
_cell.angle_gamma   90.00
#
_symmetry.space_group_name_H-M   'P 1'
#
loop_
_entity.id
_entity.type
_entity.pdbx_description
1 polymer ?
#
loop_
_entity_poly.entity_id
_entity_poly.type
_entity_poly.pdbx_seq_one_letter_code
_entity_poly.pdbx_strand_id
1 'polypeptide(L)'
;ENEKDIIKDLGVRCFSVSEEELPELLRCCQEPVEMLVELTREFIRLYGEKKREKNILDFTDMEHFALEILMNRECEDNREDGMQDGMLEISEEDVWGKDKKEGTQQYVYHMSAAARELSLKYDEVMVDEYQDSNLVQEMITTCVSGWAQKRKNVFMVGDVKQSIYRFRLARPELFMEKYKQYTLTDSEEQRIDLHKNFRSRSGVLACANFPSDHGGGSWGNCL
;
A
#
# COMPACT_ATOMS: atom_id res chain seq x y z
N GLU A 1 1.82 38.54 -0.18
CA GLU A 1 1.95 37.93 1.18
C GLU A 1 3.35 37.36 1.32
N ASN A 2 4.05 37.78 2.36
CA ASN A 2 5.49 37.52 2.51
C ASN A 2 5.64 36.09 3.05
N GLU A 3 6.62 35.31 2.56
CA GLU A 3 6.91 33.93 3.03
C GLU A 3 7.00 33.83 4.55
N LYS A 4 7.48 34.90 5.21
CA LYS A 4 7.55 35.03 6.67
C LYS A 4 6.18 35.03 7.36
N ASP A 5 5.16 35.57 6.70
CA ASP A 5 3.80 35.62 7.26
C ASP A 5 3.12 34.24 7.16
N ILE A 6 3.43 33.48 6.10
CA ILE A 6 2.98 32.08 5.93
C ILE A 6 3.63 31.19 6.99
N ILE A 7 4.93 31.32 7.22
CA ILE A 7 5.65 30.52 8.24
C ILE A 7 5.13 30.87 9.64
N LYS A 8 4.85 32.14 9.92
CA LYS A 8 4.30 32.59 11.21
C LYS A 8 2.86 32.06 11.42
N ASP A 9 2.02 32.07 10.38
CA ASP A 9 0.65 31.52 10.43
C ASP A 9 0.66 30.01 10.61
N LEU A 10 1.57 29.29 9.95
CA LEU A 10 1.81 27.86 10.17
C LEU A 10 2.28 27.58 11.61
N GLY A 11 3.17 28.41 12.15
CA GLY A 11 3.61 28.32 13.55
C GLY A 11 2.44 28.40 14.53
N VAL A 12 1.54 29.36 14.31
CA VAL A 12 0.36 29.56 15.18
C VAL A 12 -0.66 28.43 15.05
N ARG A 13 -0.86 27.88 13.85
CA ARG A 13 -1.87 26.83 13.61
C ARG A 13 -1.40 25.44 13.95
N CYS A 14 -0.13 25.11 13.67
CA CYS A 14 0.40 23.76 13.80
C CYS A 14 1.22 23.55 15.07
N PHE A 15 1.79 24.63 15.65
CA PHE A 15 2.63 24.60 16.83
C PHE A 15 2.12 25.53 17.93
N SER A 16 0.80 25.50 18.16
CA SER A 16 0.13 26.33 19.18
C SER A 16 0.40 25.89 20.61
N VAL A 17 1.04 24.74 20.80
CA VAL A 17 1.32 24.12 22.10
C VAL A 17 2.83 24.12 22.33
N SER A 18 3.27 24.57 23.52
CA SER A 18 4.67 24.52 23.90
C SER A 18 5.09 23.07 24.21
N GLU A 19 6.44 22.79 24.14
CA GLU A 19 6.97 21.49 24.54
C GLU A 19 6.63 21.14 25.99
N GLU A 20 6.47 22.14 26.85
CA GLU A 20 6.14 21.97 28.25
C GLU A 20 4.67 21.60 28.47
N GLU A 21 3.75 22.06 27.62
CA GLU A 21 2.31 21.79 27.68
C GLU A 21 1.92 20.46 26.99
N LEU A 22 2.76 20.00 26.04
CA LEU A 22 2.49 18.80 25.24
C LEU A 22 2.23 17.54 26.08
N PRO A 23 3.03 17.22 27.14
CA PRO A 23 2.79 16.03 27.97
C PRO A 23 1.44 16.05 28.70
N GLU A 24 0.97 17.24 29.14
CA GLU A 24 -0.33 17.39 29.79
C GLU A 24 -1.46 17.19 28.81
N LEU A 25 -1.36 17.75 27.62
CA LEU A 25 -2.33 17.55 26.54
C LEU A 25 -2.42 16.08 26.11
N LEU A 26 -1.29 15.38 25.99
CA LEU A 26 -1.25 13.96 25.68
C LEU A 26 -1.92 13.13 26.78
N ARG A 27 -1.72 13.48 28.05
CA ARG A 27 -2.42 12.82 29.18
C ARG A 27 -3.94 13.04 29.13
N CYS A 28 -4.38 14.26 28.80
CA CYS A 28 -5.81 14.54 28.66
C CYS A 28 -6.45 13.76 27.50
N CYS A 29 -5.68 13.43 26.47
CA CYS A 29 -6.14 12.64 25.34
C CYS A 29 -6.07 11.12 25.60
N GLN A 30 -5.35 10.67 26.61
CA GLN A 30 -5.10 9.25 26.84
C GLN A 30 -6.40 8.47 27.06
N GLU A 31 -7.23 8.89 28.02
CA GLU A 31 -8.48 8.20 28.34
C GLU A 31 -9.47 8.13 27.15
N PRO A 32 -9.73 9.23 26.39
CA PRO A 32 -10.53 9.15 25.19
C PRO A 32 -9.94 8.22 24.10
N VAL A 33 -8.62 8.19 23.94
CA VAL A 33 -7.97 7.30 22.97
C VAL A 33 -8.07 5.84 23.40
N GLU A 34 -7.84 5.53 24.69
CA GLU A 34 -8.00 4.19 25.24
C GLU A 34 -9.44 3.69 25.06
N MET A 35 -10.44 4.53 25.36
CA MET A 35 -11.85 4.21 25.14
C MET A 35 -12.16 3.96 23.67
N LEU A 36 -11.61 4.78 22.75
CA LEU A 36 -11.79 4.59 21.32
C LEU A 36 -11.21 3.26 20.84
N VAL A 37 -10.03 2.88 21.35
CA VAL A 37 -9.40 1.60 21.05
C VAL A 37 -10.25 0.44 21.55
N GLU A 38 -10.78 0.52 22.76
CA GLU A 38 -11.63 -0.51 23.35
C GLU A 38 -12.95 -0.66 22.56
N LEU A 39 -13.62 0.44 22.25
CA LEU A 39 -14.83 0.44 21.42
C LEU A 39 -14.57 -0.14 20.01
N THR A 40 -13.43 0.19 19.44
CA THR A 40 -13.05 -0.34 18.11
C THR A 40 -12.82 -1.84 18.15
N ARG A 41 -12.14 -2.34 19.19
CA ARG A 41 -11.93 -3.79 19.38
C ARG A 41 -13.25 -4.53 19.58
N GLU A 42 -14.14 -3.99 20.39
CA GLU A 42 -15.46 -4.57 20.64
C GLU A 42 -16.33 -4.55 19.36
N PHE A 43 -16.28 -3.46 18.60
CA PHE A 43 -16.94 -3.39 17.30
C PHE A 43 -16.44 -4.47 16.34
N ILE A 44 -15.13 -4.62 16.21
CA ILE A 44 -14.52 -5.65 15.33
C ILE A 44 -14.98 -7.06 15.76
N ARG A 45 -14.99 -7.33 17.05
CA ARG A 45 -15.44 -8.61 17.63
C ARG A 45 -16.90 -8.89 17.28
N LEU A 46 -17.80 -7.95 17.58
CA LEU A 46 -19.24 -8.09 17.34
C LEU A 46 -19.55 -8.16 15.84
N TYR A 47 -18.86 -7.36 15.01
CA TYR A 47 -19.02 -7.39 13.56
C TYR A 47 -18.62 -8.75 12.99
N GLY A 48 -17.51 -9.32 13.45
CA GLY A 48 -17.08 -10.66 13.06
C GLY A 48 -18.06 -11.76 13.48
N GLU A 49 -18.63 -11.66 14.69
CA GLU A 49 -19.68 -12.59 15.15
C GLU A 49 -20.94 -12.51 14.27
N LYS A 50 -21.38 -11.29 13.93
CA LYS A 50 -22.54 -11.09 13.06
C LYS A 50 -22.33 -11.60 11.64
N LYS A 51 -21.12 -11.46 11.10
CA LYS A 51 -20.76 -12.05 9.80
C LYS A 51 -20.85 -13.58 9.85
N ARG A 52 -20.31 -14.20 10.90
CA ARG A 52 -20.38 -15.66 11.10
C ARG A 52 -21.80 -16.19 11.28
N GLU A 53 -22.63 -15.51 12.07
CA GLU A 53 -24.05 -15.86 12.24
C GLU A 53 -24.80 -15.86 10.89
N LYS A 54 -24.45 -14.96 9.98
CA LYS A 54 -25.08 -14.80 8.68
C LYS A 54 -24.40 -15.60 7.57
N ASN A 55 -23.27 -16.26 7.84
CA ASN A 55 -22.42 -16.92 6.85
C ASN A 55 -22.04 -16.01 5.68
N ILE A 56 -21.62 -14.77 5.98
CA ILE A 56 -21.18 -13.80 4.98
C ILE A 56 -19.73 -13.41 5.23
N LEU A 57 -19.04 -13.08 4.13
CA LEU A 57 -17.68 -12.53 4.13
C LEU A 57 -17.71 -11.19 3.37
N ASP A 58 -16.92 -10.25 3.79
CA ASP A 58 -16.62 -9.05 3.01
C ASP A 58 -15.28 -9.20 2.25
N PHE A 59 -14.98 -8.22 1.39
CA PHE A 59 -13.76 -8.25 0.60
C PHE A 59 -12.48 -8.26 1.45
N THR A 60 -12.49 -7.55 2.57
CA THR A 60 -11.36 -7.51 3.50
C THR A 60 -11.13 -8.87 4.16
N ASP A 61 -12.19 -9.60 4.50
CA ASP A 61 -12.06 -10.97 5.02
C ASP A 61 -11.39 -11.88 3.99
N MET A 62 -11.80 -11.78 2.72
CA MET A 62 -11.23 -12.60 1.64
C MET A 62 -9.73 -12.31 1.44
N GLU A 63 -9.34 -11.05 1.47
CA GLU A 63 -7.94 -10.64 1.38
C GLU A 63 -7.12 -11.19 2.56
N HIS A 64 -7.62 -11.07 3.80
CA HIS A 64 -6.93 -11.58 4.98
C HIS A 64 -6.85 -13.11 4.99
N PHE A 65 -7.92 -13.82 4.64
CA PHE A 65 -7.86 -15.29 4.53
C PHE A 65 -6.90 -15.74 3.43
N ALA A 66 -6.82 -15.00 2.33
CA ALA A 66 -5.82 -15.30 1.31
C ALA A 66 -4.40 -15.17 1.87
N LEU A 67 -4.12 -14.12 2.65
CA LEU A 67 -2.82 -13.98 3.31
C LEU A 67 -2.55 -15.10 4.33
N GLU A 68 -3.53 -15.47 5.17
CA GLU A 68 -3.38 -16.58 6.12
C GLU A 68 -3.06 -17.91 5.42
N ILE A 69 -3.61 -18.14 4.23
CA ILE A 69 -3.32 -19.35 3.43
C ILE A 69 -1.94 -19.25 2.76
N LEU A 70 -1.57 -18.06 2.27
CA LEU A 70 -0.35 -17.88 1.47
C LEU A 70 0.89 -17.64 2.32
N MET A 71 0.73 -17.18 3.56
CA MET A 71 1.84 -16.77 4.42
C MET A 71 1.74 -17.39 5.81
N ASN A 72 2.88 -17.87 6.30
CA ASN A 72 3.05 -18.27 7.69
C ASN A 72 3.76 -17.15 8.43
N ARG A 73 3.22 -16.72 9.57
CA ARG A 73 3.84 -15.75 10.46
C ARG A 73 4.62 -16.50 11.55
N GLU A 74 5.93 -16.42 11.51
CA GLU A 74 6.79 -16.91 12.59
C GLU A 74 7.38 -15.72 13.34
N CYS A 75 7.34 -15.76 14.67
CA CYS A 75 8.09 -14.82 15.50
C CYS A 75 9.55 -15.29 15.53
N GLU A 76 10.50 -14.37 15.50
CA GLU A 76 11.95 -14.67 15.52
C GLU A 76 12.40 -15.58 16.68
N ASP A 77 11.63 -15.63 17.78
CA ASP A 77 11.93 -16.41 18.99
C ASP A 77 11.80 -17.94 18.81
N ASN A 78 11.25 -18.44 17.69
CA ASN A 78 10.99 -19.87 17.45
C ASN A 78 11.80 -20.47 16.28
N ARG A 79 12.96 -19.93 15.97
CA ARG A 79 13.84 -20.55 14.95
C ARG A 79 14.42 -21.85 15.51
N GLU A 80 13.85 -22.98 15.12
CA GLU A 80 14.56 -24.25 15.21
C GLU A 80 15.64 -24.25 14.11
N ASP A 81 16.92 -24.31 14.54
CA ASP A 81 18.09 -24.44 13.69
C ASP A 81 17.95 -25.70 12.81
N GLY A 82 17.58 -25.56 11.55
CA GLY A 82 17.62 -26.69 10.63
C GLY A 82 16.81 -26.63 9.34
N MET A 83 15.98 -25.60 9.09
CA MET A 83 15.23 -25.51 7.85
C MET A 83 15.84 -24.52 6.86
N GLN A 84 16.96 -24.92 6.24
CA GLN A 84 17.52 -24.28 5.06
C GLN A 84 17.00 -25.03 3.82
N ASP A 85 15.85 -24.63 3.27
CA ASP A 85 15.63 -24.81 1.83
C ASP A 85 14.46 -23.95 1.35
N GLY A 86 14.79 -22.87 0.60
CA GLY A 86 13.84 -22.17 -0.26
C GLY A 86 12.76 -21.34 0.44
N MET A 87 12.95 -20.98 1.71
CA MET A 87 12.07 -20.01 2.39
C MET A 87 12.44 -18.60 1.98
N LEU A 88 11.50 -17.91 1.39
CA LEU A 88 11.65 -16.51 1.06
C LEU A 88 11.20 -15.69 2.26
N GLU A 89 12.17 -15.06 2.93
CA GLU A 89 11.90 -14.10 3.97
C GLU A 89 11.46 -12.80 3.28
N ILE A 90 10.18 -12.47 3.39
CA ILE A 90 9.68 -11.14 3.07
C ILE A 90 9.74 -10.35 4.36
N SER A 91 10.71 -9.44 4.48
CA SER A 91 10.78 -8.55 5.63
C SER A 91 9.69 -7.49 5.53
N GLU A 92 9.26 -6.94 6.65
CA GLU A 92 8.37 -5.77 6.62
C GLU A 92 9.01 -4.61 5.84
N GLU A 93 10.33 -4.52 5.75
CA GLU A 93 11.05 -3.54 4.94
C GLU A 93 10.80 -3.72 3.45
N ASP A 94 10.64 -4.94 2.97
CA ASP A 94 10.34 -5.24 1.57
C ASP A 94 8.89 -4.84 1.21
N VAL A 95 8.00 -4.83 2.20
CA VAL A 95 6.58 -4.55 2.04
C VAL A 95 6.22 -3.11 2.43
N TRP A 96 6.83 -2.58 3.50
CA TRP A 96 6.43 -1.29 4.12
C TRP A 96 7.37 -0.13 3.81
N GLY A 97 8.53 -0.38 3.17
CA GLY A 97 9.58 0.64 2.97
C GLY A 97 10.40 0.93 4.24
N LYS A 98 11.45 1.75 4.09
CA LYS A 98 12.50 1.95 5.10
C LYS A 98 12.13 2.84 6.30
N ASP A 99 10.88 3.13 6.56
CA ASP A 99 10.46 3.94 7.72
C ASP A 99 10.48 3.10 9.01
N LYS A 100 11.69 2.74 9.46
CA LYS A 100 11.89 2.11 10.76
C LYS A 100 11.59 3.11 11.87
N LYS A 101 10.55 2.86 12.66
CA LYS A 101 10.47 3.38 14.02
C LYS A 101 11.23 2.42 14.93
N GLU A 102 12.24 2.93 15.64
CA GLU A 102 12.94 2.18 16.71
C GLU A 102 11.91 1.56 17.66
N GLY A 103 11.98 0.25 17.85
CA GLY A 103 11.10 -0.52 18.75
C GLY A 103 9.98 -1.32 18.08
N THR A 104 9.89 -1.37 16.77
CA THR A 104 8.93 -2.23 16.07
C THR A 104 9.46 -3.67 16.00
N GLN A 105 8.67 -4.62 16.49
CA GLN A 105 8.99 -6.05 16.40
C GLN A 105 9.07 -6.45 14.93
N GLN A 106 10.21 -6.96 14.49
CA GLN A 106 10.42 -7.38 13.10
C GLN A 106 9.71 -8.73 12.91
N TYR A 107 8.70 -8.76 12.06
CA TYR A 107 8.03 -10.00 11.68
C TYR A 107 8.60 -10.49 10.36
N VAL A 108 9.01 -11.75 10.34
CA VAL A 108 9.41 -12.43 9.12
C VAL A 108 8.23 -13.25 8.64
N TYR A 109 7.86 -13.07 7.38
CA TYR A 109 6.76 -13.79 6.75
C TYR A 109 7.34 -14.85 5.81
N HIS A 110 6.88 -16.07 5.96
CA HIS A 110 7.31 -17.19 5.14
C HIS A 110 6.20 -17.62 4.19
N MET A 111 6.55 -17.83 2.93
CA MET A 111 5.59 -18.36 1.96
C MET A 111 5.20 -19.78 2.32
N SER A 112 3.90 -20.04 2.35
CA SER A 112 3.36 -21.39 2.57
C SER A 112 3.61 -22.31 1.38
N ALA A 113 3.37 -23.63 1.57
CA ALA A 113 3.39 -24.60 0.48
C ALA A 113 2.37 -24.26 -0.63
N ALA A 114 1.19 -23.71 -0.25
CA ALA A 114 0.17 -23.27 -1.19
C ALA A 114 0.66 -22.10 -2.05
N ALA A 115 1.34 -21.11 -1.45
CA ALA A 115 1.91 -20.00 -2.20
C ALA A 115 2.98 -20.47 -3.19
N ARG A 116 3.85 -21.42 -2.79
CA ARG A 116 4.85 -22.00 -3.69
C ARG A 116 4.21 -22.73 -4.87
N GLU A 117 3.17 -23.53 -4.63
CA GLU A 117 2.44 -24.22 -5.68
C GLU A 117 1.84 -23.22 -6.68
N LEU A 118 1.17 -22.17 -6.20
CA LEU A 118 0.59 -21.13 -7.03
C LEU A 118 1.65 -20.37 -7.83
N SER A 119 2.77 -20.01 -7.20
CA SER A 119 3.84 -19.28 -7.86
C SER A 119 4.53 -20.07 -8.98
N LEU A 120 4.50 -21.41 -8.91
CA LEU A 120 4.97 -22.29 -9.99
C LEU A 120 3.92 -22.51 -11.08
N LYS A 121 2.63 -22.37 -10.73
CA LYS A 121 1.50 -22.61 -11.63
C LYS A 121 1.28 -21.49 -12.62
N TYR A 122 1.49 -20.23 -12.18
CA TYR A 122 1.22 -19.07 -13.01
C TYR A 122 2.47 -18.65 -13.81
N ASP A 123 2.33 -18.61 -15.12
CA ASP A 123 3.39 -18.11 -16.01
C ASP A 123 3.52 -16.60 -15.89
N GLU A 124 2.38 -15.89 -15.83
CA GLU A 124 2.31 -14.43 -15.70
C GLU A 124 1.22 -14.04 -14.70
N VAL A 125 1.49 -12.97 -13.94
CA VAL A 125 0.54 -12.32 -13.03
C VAL A 125 0.30 -10.91 -13.54
N MET A 126 -0.94 -10.60 -13.88
CA MET A 126 -1.32 -9.28 -14.42
C MET A 126 -2.18 -8.54 -13.43
N VAL A 127 -1.80 -7.28 -13.13
CA VAL A 127 -2.54 -6.40 -12.23
C VAL A 127 -2.94 -5.14 -12.98
N ASP A 128 -4.23 -4.89 -13.07
CA ASP A 128 -4.81 -3.66 -13.62
C ASP A 128 -5.09 -2.65 -12.50
N GLU A 129 -5.15 -1.36 -12.86
CA GLU A 129 -5.39 -0.25 -11.91
C GLU A 129 -4.47 -0.30 -10.68
N TYR A 130 -3.20 -0.64 -10.90
CA TYR A 130 -2.24 -0.90 -9.82
C TYR A 130 -2.05 0.28 -8.86
N GLN A 131 -2.33 1.53 -9.28
CA GLN A 131 -2.30 2.72 -8.41
C GLN A 131 -3.32 2.66 -7.26
N ASP A 132 -4.34 1.81 -7.36
CA ASP A 132 -5.37 1.64 -6.33
C ASP A 132 -5.11 0.42 -5.43
N SER A 133 -4.00 -0.28 -5.65
CA SER A 133 -3.60 -1.42 -4.83
C SER A 133 -3.23 -1.00 -3.41
N ASN A 134 -3.58 -1.86 -2.45
CA ASN A 134 -3.16 -1.74 -1.08
C ASN A 134 -2.02 -2.74 -0.77
N LEU A 135 -1.45 -2.65 0.44
CA LEU A 135 -0.34 -3.54 0.85
C LEU A 135 -0.74 -5.01 0.92
N VAL A 136 -1.96 -5.31 1.32
CA VAL A 136 -2.45 -6.71 1.40
C VAL A 136 -2.47 -7.32 0.00
N GLN A 137 -2.96 -6.58 -0.99
CA GLN A 137 -2.99 -6.99 -2.40
C GLN A 137 -1.58 -7.12 -2.98
N GLU A 138 -0.67 -6.22 -2.63
CA GLU A 138 0.75 -6.33 -3.01
C GLU A 138 1.39 -7.61 -2.46
N MET A 139 1.15 -7.92 -1.18
CA MET A 139 1.65 -9.15 -0.56
C MET A 139 1.08 -10.41 -1.23
N ILE A 140 -0.24 -10.43 -1.52
CA ILE A 140 -0.87 -11.53 -2.23
C ILE A 140 -0.23 -11.70 -3.61
N THR A 141 -0.06 -10.60 -4.37
CA THR A 141 0.57 -10.60 -5.70
C THR A 141 1.99 -11.17 -5.62
N THR A 142 2.77 -10.74 -4.65
CA THR A 142 4.14 -11.24 -4.42
C THR A 142 4.15 -12.74 -4.13
N CYS A 143 3.24 -13.22 -3.27
CA CYS A 143 3.15 -14.64 -2.90
C CYS A 143 2.78 -15.55 -4.08
N VAL A 144 1.92 -15.08 -5.00
CA VAL A 144 1.48 -15.88 -6.16
C VAL A 144 2.35 -15.71 -7.40
N SER A 145 3.23 -14.70 -7.41
CA SER A 145 4.19 -14.47 -8.49
C SER A 145 5.41 -15.36 -8.40
N GLY A 146 6.26 -15.32 -9.42
CA GLY A 146 7.54 -16.02 -9.44
C GLY A 146 8.65 -15.34 -8.63
N TRP A 147 8.32 -14.39 -7.76
CA TRP A 147 9.29 -13.61 -7.00
C TRP A 147 10.22 -14.51 -6.15
N ALA A 148 9.64 -15.51 -5.48
CA ALA A 148 10.37 -16.52 -4.71
C ALA A 148 11.46 -17.25 -5.51
N GLN A 149 11.20 -17.49 -6.79
CA GLN A 149 12.11 -18.14 -7.71
C GLN A 149 12.99 -17.13 -8.47
N LYS A 150 12.99 -15.85 -8.05
CA LYS A 150 13.65 -14.74 -8.74
C LYS A 150 13.19 -14.54 -10.20
N ARG A 151 11.96 -14.96 -10.49
CA ARG A 151 11.35 -14.84 -11.81
C ARG A 151 10.51 -13.57 -11.86
N LYS A 152 10.78 -12.71 -12.82
CA LYS A 152 10.08 -11.44 -13.02
C LYS A 152 8.88 -11.65 -13.94
N ASN A 153 7.77 -12.12 -13.40
CA ASN A 153 6.57 -12.47 -14.16
C ASN A 153 5.33 -11.65 -13.77
N VAL A 154 5.52 -10.45 -13.23
CA VAL A 154 4.41 -9.54 -12.87
C VAL A 154 4.32 -8.42 -13.88
N PHE A 155 3.16 -8.26 -14.49
CA PHE A 155 2.82 -7.15 -15.39
C PHE A 155 1.78 -6.25 -14.71
N MET A 156 2.12 -4.98 -14.52
CA MET A 156 1.28 -4.01 -13.82
C MET A 156 0.91 -2.87 -14.75
N VAL A 157 -0.36 -2.49 -14.76
CA VAL A 157 -0.87 -1.34 -15.49
C VAL A 157 -1.51 -0.37 -14.51
N GLY A 158 -1.27 0.92 -14.67
CA GLY A 158 -1.87 1.92 -13.81
C GLY A 158 -1.56 3.34 -14.24
N ASP A 159 -2.29 4.28 -13.66
CA ASP A 159 -2.07 5.71 -13.81
C ASP A 159 -2.23 6.40 -12.45
N VAL A 160 -1.12 6.85 -11.89
CA VAL A 160 -1.08 7.50 -10.57
C VAL A 160 -2.01 8.72 -10.47
N LYS A 161 -2.27 9.40 -11.60
CA LYS A 161 -3.16 10.57 -11.65
C LYS A 161 -4.63 10.20 -11.46
N GLN A 162 -4.98 8.93 -11.70
CA GLN A 162 -6.32 8.38 -11.50
C GLN A 162 -6.52 7.77 -10.11
N SER A 163 -5.51 7.79 -9.24
CA SER A 163 -5.63 7.28 -7.88
C SER A 163 -6.54 8.18 -7.03
N ILE A 164 -7.76 7.72 -6.80
CA ILE A 164 -8.79 8.41 -6.01
C ILE A 164 -9.25 7.60 -4.79
N TYR A 165 -8.77 6.35 -4.65
CA TYR A 165 -9.22 5.40 -3.63
C TYR A 165 -8.34 5.37 -2.37
N ARG A 166 -7.64 6.46 -2.05
CA ARG A 166 -6.82 6.56 -0.83
C ARG A 166 -7.61 6.27 0.45
N PHE A 167 -8.90 6.60 0.48
CA PHE A 167 -9.81 6.29 1.58
C PHE A 167 -10.07 4.77 1.76
N ARG A 168 -9.73 3.95 0.77
CA ARG A 168 -9.74 2.47 0.83
C ARG A 168 -8.37 1.87 1.10
N LEU A 169 -7.47 2.64 1.69
CA LEU A 169 -6.09 2.26 1.99
C LEU A 169 -5.23 1.99 0.74
N ALA A 170 -5.65 2.45 -0.44
CA ALA A 170 -4.81 2.43 -1.63
C ALA A 170 -3.50 3.17 -1.36
N ARG A 171 -2.41 2.60 -1.85
CA ARG A 171 -1.04 3.10 -1.67
C ARG A 171 -0.41 3.44 -3.03
N PRO A 172 -0.72 4.61 -3.60
CA PRO A 172 -0.10 5.04 -4.87
C PRO A 172 1.43 5.10 -4.80
N GLU A 173 1.97 5.17 -3.59
CA GLU A 173 3.40 5.16 -3.32
C GLU A 173 4.07 3.89 -3.88
N LEU A 174 3.40 2.72 -3.76
CA LEU A 174 3.90 1.45 -4.31
C LEU A 174 4.11 1.52 -5.83
N PHE A 175 3.15 2.13 -6.54
CA PHE A 175 3.29 2.37 -7.97
C PHE A 175 4.43 3.35 -8.28
N MET A 176 4.53 4.45 -7.52
CA MET A 176 5.54 5.47 -7.73
C MET A 176 6.97 4.98 -7.46
N GLU A 177 7.16 4.07 -6.51
CA GLU A 177 8.44 3.44 -6.24
C GLU A 177 8.89 2.59 -7.44
N LYS A 178 8.02 1.71 -7.93
CA LYS A 178 8.29 0.91 -9.13
C LYS A 178 8.50 1.79 -10.36
N TYR A 179 7.70 2.85 -10.53
CA TYR A 179 7.85 3.82 -11.61
C TYR A 179 9.23 4.50 -11.63
N LYS A 180 9.80 4.80 -10.46
CA LYS A 180 11.14 5.38 -10.33
C LYS A 180 12.26 4.36 -10.51
N GLN A 181 12.05 3.14 -10.06
CA GLN A 181 13.03 2.08 -10.08
C GLN A 181 13.17 1.45 -11.47
N TYR A 182 12.06 1.22 -12.16
CA TYR A 182 12.02 0.54 -13.45
C TYR A 182 12.54 1.44 -14.58
N THR A 183 13.26 0.84 -15.51
CA THR A 183 13.93 1.56 -16.63
C THR A 183 13.09 1.56 -17.90
N LEU A 184 13.29 2.56 -18.76
CA LEU A 184 12.67 2.61 -20.10
C LEU A 184 13.37 1.70 -21.12
N THR A 185 14.56 1.23 -20.80
CA THR A 185 15.33 0.33 -21.66
C THR A 185 14.92 -1.11 -21.40
N ASP A 186 15.13 -1.98 -22.37
CA ASP A 186 14.90 -3.40 -22.26
C ASP A 186 15.70 -3.99 -21.10
N SER A 187 14.99 -4.49 -20.08
CA SER A 187 15.55 -5.01 -18.84
C SER A 187 14.52 -5.90 -18.15
N GLU A 188 14.94 -6.66 -17.12
CA GLU A 188 14.03 -7.49 -16.31
C GLU A 188 12.97 -6.67 -15.57
N GLU A 189 13.24 -5.39 -15.28
CA GLU A 189 12.34 -4.43 -14.64
C GLU A 189 12.13 -3.25 -15.58
N GLN A 190 11.27 -3.46 -16.57
CA GLN A 190 11.01 -2.48 -17.62
C GLN A 190 9.75 -1.67 -17.34
N ARG A 191 9.83 -0.36 -17.56
CA ARG A 191 8.71 0.58 -17.60
C ARG A 191 8.35 0.94 -19.02
N ILE A 192 7.05 0.91 -19.35
CA ILE A 192 6.51 1.34 -20.63
C ILE A 192 5.56 2.51 -20.39
N ASP A 193 5.91 3.69 -20.88
CA ASP A 193 5.05 4.88 -20.79
C ASP A 193 4.11 4.95 -21.98
N LEU A 194 2.79 4.95 -21.74
CA LEU A 194 1.77 5.08 -22.78
C LEU A 194 1.47 6.56 -23.02
N HIS A 195 1.66 7.04 -24.23
CA HIS A 195 1.50 8.45 -24.59
C HIS A 195 0.28 8.75 -25.48
N LYS A 196 -0.45 7.73 -25.91
CA LYS A 196 -1.55 7.90 -26.85
C LYS A 196 -2.86 7.37 -26.27
N ASN A 197 -3.89 8.19 -26.35
CA ASN A 197 -5.25 7.78 -26.02
C ASN A 197 -5.98 7.33 -27.28
N PHE A 198 -6.34 6.04 -27.31
CA PHE A 198 -7.06 5.43 -28.42
C PHE A 198 -8.56 5.22 -28.12
N ARG A 199 -8.99 5.48 -26.89
CA ARG A 199 -10.37 5.26 -26.43
C ARG A 199 -11.27 6.46 -26.68
N SER A 200 -10.80 7.67 -26.37
CA SER A 200 -11.61 8.89 -26.39
C SER A 200 -11.51 9.61 -27.71
N ARG A 201 -12.61 10.27 -28.12
CA ARG A 201 -12.62 11.14 -29.30
C ARG A 201 -11.81 12.42 -29.01
N SER A 202 -11.16 12.97 -30.03
CA SER A 202 -10.31 14.17 -29.90
C SER A 202 -11.02 15.37 -29.27
N GLY A 203 -12.32 15.59 -29.58
CA GLY A 203 -13.10 16.66 -28.97
C GLY A 203 -13.30 16.53 -27.46
N VAL A 204 -13.40 15.28 -26.94
CA VAL A 204 -13.50 15.02 -25.48
C VAL A 204 -12.16 15.34 -24.83
N LEU A 205 -11.05 14.93 -25.43
CA LEU A 205 -9.70 15.22 -24.93
C LEU A 205 -9.41 16.71 -24.93
N ALA A 206 -9.76 17.41 -26.00
CA ALA A 206 -9.59 18.87 -26.09
C ALA A 206 -10.41 19.59 -24.99
N CYS A 207 -11.64 19.15 -24.72
CA CYS A 207 -12.47 19.70 -23.67
C CYS A 207 -11.90 19.44 -22.28
N ALA A 208 -11.40 18.24 -22.02
CA ALA A 208 -10.81 17.88 -20.74
C ALA A 208 -9.50 18.64 -20.47
N ASN A 209 -8.70 18.92 -21.49
CA ASN A 209 -7.41 19.61 -21.38
C ASN A 209 -7.58 21.16 -21.36
N PHE A 210 -8.71 21.68 -21.82
CA PHE A 210 -8.97 23.13 -21.88
C PHE A 210 -8.75 23.88 -20.55
N PRO A 211 -9.14 23.37 -19.38
CA PRO A 211 -8.86 24.03 -18.09
C PRO A 211 -7.37 24.08 -17.75
N SER A 212 -6.57 23.13 -18.25
CA SER A 212 -5.13 23.05 -17.95
C SER A 212 -4.33 24.14 -18.67
N ASP A 213 -4.77 24.57 -19.83
CA ASP A 213 -4.08 25.57 -20.66
C ASP A 213 -4.36 27.01 -20.18
N HIS A 214 -5.44 27.23 -19.42
CA HIS A 214 -5.91 28.55 -18.99
C HIS A 214 -5.80 28.84 -17.50
N GLY A 215 -5.52 27.85 -16.69
CA GLY A 215 -5.26 27.98 -15.27
C GLY A 215 -3.77 27.80 -14.98
N GLY A 216 -3.07 28.86 -14.55
CA GLY A 216 -1.62 28.88 -14.29
C GLY A 216 -1.12 27.95 -13.18
N GLY A 217 -1.60 26.73 -13.16
CA GLY A 217 -1.11 25.63 -12.35
C GLY A 217 -0.53 24.56 -13.26
N SER A 218 0.75 24.26 -13.10
CA SER A 218 1.50 23.21 -13.79
C SER A 218 0.92 21.82 -13.50
N TRP A 219 -0.18 21.48 -14.15
CA TRP A 219 -0.61 20.11 -14.35
C TRP A 219 -0.02 19.69 -15.70
N GLY A 220 1.17 19.11 -15.65
CA GLY A 220 1.84 18.62 -16.84
C GLY A 220 0.92 17.74 -17.66
N ASN A 221 1.01 17.90 -19.00
CA ASN A 221 0.28 17.20 -20.04
C ASN A 221 -0.19 15.81 -19.62
N CYS A 222 -1.46 15.71 -19.29
CA CYS A 222 -2.12 14.48 -18.94
C CYS A 222 -3.03 14.10 -20.10
N LEU A 223 -2.53 13.32 -21.01
CA LEU A 223 -3.24 12.34 -21.86
C LEU A 223 -2.46 12.15 -23.14
#